data_37dddeedfe822e6f4a72f4243722aea0
#
_entry.id   37dddeedfe822e6f4a72f4243722aea0
#
_cell.length_a   1.000
_cell.length_b   1.000
_cell.length_c   1.000
_cell.angle_alpha   90.00
_cell.angle_beta   90.00
_cell.angle_gamma   90.00
#
_symmetry.space_group_name_H-M   'P 1'
#
loop_
_entity.id
_entity.type
_entity.pdbx_description
1 polymer ?
#
loop_
_entity_poly.entity_id
_entity_poly.type
_entity_poly.pdbx_seq_one_letter_code
_entity_poly.pdbx_strand_id
1 'polypeptide(L)'
;MNFVQELKWRGMIQDMTPGTEEQLQKEMTTAYLGIDPTADSLHIGHLVGVMMLRHFQRSGHRPIALIGGATGMIGDPSGKSKERVLIDEERLRHNQEAIKNQLARFLDFESDAPNAAILVNNYDWMKTFSFLDFIRNIGKLITVNYMMSKDSVKRRITGEAGADGMSFTEFSYQLLQGYDYVYLNENYDCKLQLGGADQWGNITTGTEMIRKISGNEVFALTCPLITKADGKKFGKTEQGNIWLDKRYTSPYTFYQFWLNVSDEDADRYIKIFTSIPQDEIEALIAEQKEAPHLRSLQKRLAQELTILVHGEEELNKAIAASGILFGNATSDALRSLDEDTLLAVFDGVPTFEISREQLNEGIKAVDLTTEAAAVFASKGEMRKLVQGGGVSMNKEKLAAFDQVVTAADLLNDKYILIQKGKKNYFLLIAK
;
A
#
# COMPACT_ATOMS: atom_id res chain seq x y z
N MET A 1 -24.46 -9.36 -8.18
CA MET A 1 -23.37 -10.12 -8.84
C MET A 1 -22.81 -11.07 -7.80
N ASN A 2 -22.54 -12.34 -8.12
CA ASN A 2 -21.86 -13.23 -7.16
C ASN A 2 -20.36 -12.92 -7.11
N PHE A 3 -19.67 -13.43 -6.09
CA PHE A 3 -18.24 -13.14 -5.86
C PHE A 3 -17.35 -13.44 -7.08
N VAL A 4 -17.53 -14.60 -7.72
CA VAL A 4 -16.69 -14.99 -8.88
C VAL A 4 -16.98 -14.09 -10.08
N GLN A 5 -18.23 -13.73 -10.34
CA GLN A 5 -18.59 -12.80 -11.41
C GLN A 5 -18.02 -11.41 -11.16
N GLU A 6 -18.10 -10.92 -9.91
CA GLU A 6 -17.50 -9.65 -9.48
C GLU A 6 -15.98 -9.63 -9.74
N LEU A 7 -15.26 -10.67 -9.30
CA LEU A 7 -13.82 -10.75 -9.53
C LEU A 7 -13.44 -10.93 -11.00
N LYS A 8 -14.21 -11.69 -11.78
CA LYS A 8 -14.01 -11.83 -13.25
C LYS A 8 -14.11 -10.46 -13.93
N TRP A 9 -15.17 -9.72 -13.65
CA TRP A 9 -15.37 -8.39 -14.22
C TRP A 9 -14.25 -7.41 -13.81
N ARG A 10 -13.79 -7.49 -12.55
CA ARG A 10 -12.69 -6.64 -12.04
C ARG A 10 -11.31 -7.04 -12.55
N GLY A 11 -11.19 -8.17 -13.25
CA GLY A 11 -9.89 -8.69 -13.70
C GLY A 11 -9.03 -9.24 -12.55
N MET A 12 -9.65 -9.75 -11.51
CA MET A 12 -9.00 -10.23 -10.27
C MET A 12 -8.94 -11.76 -10.18
N ILE A 13 -9.13 -12.49 -11.25
CA ILE A 13 -8.96 -13.96 -11.29
C ILE A 13 -7.82 -14.31 -12.23
N GLN A 14 -6.82 -15.03 -11.71
CA GLN A 14 -5.74 -15.64 -12.48
C GLN A 14 -6.00 -17.13 -12.64
N ASP A 15 -6.05 -17.86 -11.52
CA ASP A 15 -6.30 -19.31 -11.49
C ASP A 15 -7.40 -19.62 -10.47
N MET A 16 -8.20 -20.62 -10.74
CA MET A 16 -9.27 -21.10 -9.88
C MET A 16 -9.47 -22.59 -10.07
N THR A 17 -9.60 -23.35 -8.96
CA THR A 17 -9.90 -24.77 -9.04
C THR A 17 -11.33 -25.01 -9.51
N PRO A 18 -11.58 -26.11 -10.27
CA PRO A 18 -12.94 -26.52 -10.63
C PRO A 18 -13.84 -26.69 -9.39
N GLY A 19 -15.13 -26.37 -9.52
CA GLY A 19 -16.09 -26.47 -8.41
C GLY A 19 -16.13 -25.27 -7.47
N THR A 20 -15.20 -24.31 -7.58
CA THR A 20 -15.17 -23.14 -6.69
C THR A 20 -16.43 -22.27 -6.82
N GLU A 21 -16.88 -21.99 -8.04
CA GLU A 21 -18.05 -21.14 -8.25
C GLU A 21 -19.33 -21.83 -7.75
N GLU A 22 -19.46 -23.13 -7.98
CA GLU A 22 -20.56 -23.94 -7.50
C GLU A 22 -20.63 -23.99 -5.97
N GLN A 23 -19.47 -24.16 -5.29
CA GLN A 23 -19.41 -24.10 -3.84
C GLN A 23 -19.87 -22.75 -3.28
N LEU A 24 -19.41 -21.66 -3.88
CA LEU A 24 -19.79 -20.31 -3.45
C LEU A 24 -21.26 -19.96 -3.73
N GLN A 25 -21.89 -20.60 -4.71
CA GLN A 25 -23.33 -20.44 -4.96
C GLN A 25 -24.18 -21.30 -4.04
N LYS A 26 -23.63 -22.41 -3.54
CA LYS A 26 -24.34 -23.38 -2.73
C LYS A 26 -24.59 -22.90 -1.30
N GLU A 27 -23.60 -22.27 -0.69
CA GLU A 27 -23.67 -21.88 0.74
C GLU A 27 -22.72 -20.73 1.06
N MET A 28 -22.95 -20.09 2.22
CA MET A 28 -21.96 -19.21 2.80
C MET A 28 -20.68 -20.01 3.05
N THR A 29 -19.62 -19.63 2.41
CA THR A 29 -18.32 -20.29 2.47
C THR A 29 -17.33 -19.47 3.29
N THR A 30 -16.47 -20.14 4.04
CA THR A 30 -15.33 -19.52 4.72
C THR A 30 -14.09 -19.61 3.82
N ALA A 31 -13.41 -18.48 3.60
CA ALA A 31 -12.15 -18.42 2.87
C ALA A 31 -11.07 -17.69 3.66
N TYR A 32 -9.80 -18.00 3.41
CA TYR A 32 -8.70 -17.28 4.04
C TYR A 32 -7.68 -16.73 3.06
N LEU A 33 -6.98 -15.70 3.51
CA LEU A 33 -5.79 -15.14 2.88
C LEU A 33 -4.74 -14.91 3.95
N GLY A 34 -3.52 -15.40 3.72
CA GLY A 34 -2.38 -15.23 4.63
C GLY A 34 -1.58 -13.97 4.30
N ILE A 35 -1.15 -13.28 5.35
CA ILE A 35 -0.31 -12.08 5.29
C ILE A 35 0.86 -12.24 6.25
N ASP A 36 2.07 -12.40 5.71
CA ASP A 36 3.29 -12.42 6.52
C ASP A 36 3.65 -11.00 6.98
N PRO A 37 3.79 -10.76 8.30
CA PRO A 37 4.00 -9.44 8.86
C PRO A 37 5.48 -9.00 8.75
N THR A 38 5.96 -8.82 7.53
CA THR A 38 7.36 -8.45 7.24
C THR A 38 7.70 -7.00 7.58
N ALA A 39 6.71 -6.16 7.85
CA ALA A 39 6.81 -4.78 8.32
C ALA A 39 5.60 -4.45 9.21
N ASP A 40 5.67 -3.37 9.96
CA ASP A 40 4.58 -2.85 10.81
C ASP A 40 3.53 -2.04 10.02
N SER A 41 3.52 -2.18 8.71
CA SER A 41 2.50 -1.62 7.81
C SER A 41 2.31 -2.50 6.58
N LEU A 42 1.10 -2.52 6.08
CA LEU A 42 0.79 -2.95 4.73
C LEU A 42 1.21 -1.85 3.74
N HIS A 43 1.51 -2.25 2.51
CA HIS A 43 1.69 -1.34 1.38
C HIS A 43 0.67 -1.66 0.28
N ILE A 44 0.55 -0.79 -0.72
CA ILE A 44 -0.48 -0.92 -1.77
C ILE A 44 -0.41 -2.25 -2.54
N GLY A 45 0.73 -2.94 -2.56
CA GLY A 45 0.83 -4.28 -3.13
C GLY A 45 0.01 -5.34 -2.39
N HIS A 46 -0.21 -5.17 -1.07
CA HIS A 46 -1.06 -6.06 -0.28
C HIS A 46 -2.55 -5.78 -0.50
N LEU A 47 -2.90 -4.56 -0.96
CA LEU A 47 -4.30 -4.16 -1.13
C LEU A 47 -5.08 -5.10 -2.06
N VAL A 48 -4.43 -5.70 -3.05
CA VAL A 48 -5.12 -6.64 -3.97
C VAL A 48 -5.75 -7.80 -3.18
N GLY A 49 -4.96 -8.45 -2.33
CA GLY A 49 -5.44 -9.53 -1.46
C GLY A 49 -6.48 -9.06 -0.45
N VAL A 50 -6.26 -7.90 0.17
CA VAL A 50 -7.21 -7.31 1.12
C VAL A 50 -8.54 -6.98 0.44
N MET A 51 -8.51 -6.45 -0.80
CA MET A 51 -9.72 -6.19 -1.57
C MET A 51 -10.45 -7.47 -1.99
N MET A 52 -9.72 -8.57 -2.26
CA MET A 52 -10.36 -9.88 -2.47
C MET A 52 -11.17 -10.31 -1.24
N LEU A 53 -10.58 -10.22 -0.03
CA LEU A 53 -11.30 -10.52 1.22
C LEU A 53 -12.50 -9.59 1.42
N ARG A 54 -12.35 -8.29 1.12
CA ARG A 54 -13.44 -7.31 1.21
C ARG A 54 -14.59 -7.65 0.25
N HIS A 55 -14.29 -7.97 -1.01
CA HIS A 55 -15.32 -8.39 -1.97
C HIS A 55 -15.97 -9.71 -1.55
N PHE A 56 -15.20 -10.63 -0.98
CA PHE A 56 -15.70 -11.89 -0.45
C PHE A 56 -16.71 -11.67 0.68
N GLN A 57 -16.37 -10.81 1.67
CA GLN A 57 -17.29 -10.45 2.74
C GLN A 57 -18.54 -9.75 2.22
N ARG A 58 -18.39 -8.78 1.31
CA ARG A 58 -19.53 -8.07 0.68
C ARG A 58 -20.46 -8.97 -0.13
N SER A 59 -19.95 -10.10 -0.61
CA SER A 59 -20.74 -11.13 -1.32
C SER A 59 -21.45 -12.11 -0.37
N GLY A 60 -21.41 -11.88 0.96
CA GLY A 60 -22.09 -12.68 1.97
C GLY A 60 -21.29 -13.88 2.47
N HIS A 61 -20.00 -14.00 2.13
CA HIS A 61 -19.12 -15.07 2.59
C HIS A 61 -18.26 -14.61 3.77
N ARG A 62 -17.71 -15.56 4.53
CA ARG A 62 -16.91 -15.27 5.73
C ARG A 62 -15.40 -15.24 5.42
N PRO A 63 -14.72 -14.11 5.46
CA PRO A 63 -13.27 -14.04 5.30
C PRO A 63 -12.54 -14.35 6.61
N ILE A 64 -11.40 -15.04 6.50
CA ILE A 64 -10.38 -15.15 7.53
C ILE A 64 -9.15 -14.40 7.05
N ALA A 65 -8.70 -13.40 7.81
CA ALA A 65 -7.40 -12.80 7.66
C ALA A 65 -6.40 -13.55 8.55
N LEU A 66 -5.49 -14.29 7.94
CA LEU A 66 -4.46 -15.03 8.66
C LEU A 66 -3.19 -14.19 8.74
N ILE A 67 -2.77 -13.88 9.95
CA ILE A 67 -1.45 -13.28 10.20
C ILE A 67 -0.41 -14.38 10.29
N GLY A 68 0.61 -14.30 9.43
CA GLY A 68 1.69 -15.27 9.34
C GLY A 68 2.71 -15.12 10.45
N GLY A 69 2.33 -15.37 11.72
CA GLY A 69 3.24 -15.30 12.86
C GLY A 69 4.35 -16.34 12.78
N ALA A 70 4.02 -17.59 12.42
CA ALA A 70 5.02 -18.63 12.25
C ALA A 70 5.68 -18.56 10.85
N THR A 71 4.89 -18.38 9.80
CA THR A 71 5.41 -18.29 8.42
C THR A 71 6.29 -17.08 8.20
N GLY A 72 6.01 -15.95 8.87
CA GLY A 72 6.85 -14.75 8.85
C GLY A 72 8.24 -14.94 9.48
N MET A 73 8.40 -15.90 10.41
CA MET A 73 9.72 -16.27 10.97
C MET A 73 10.56 -17.07 9.97
N ILE A 74 9.92 -17.75 9.01
CA ILE A 74 10.59 -18.59 8.02
C ILE A 74 10.86 -17.80 6.73
N GLY A 75 9.87 -17.06 6.26
CA GLY A 75 9.92 -16.24 5.05
C GLY A 75 9.55 -17.00 3.78
N ASP A 76 8.50 -16.54 3.11
CA ASP A 76 8.02 -17.11 1.85
C ASP A 76 9.03 -16.94 0.71
N PRO A 77 9.49 -18.02 0.06
CA PRO A 77 10.40 -17.96 -1.08
C PRO A 77 9.70 -17.61 -2.40
N SER A 78 8.37 -17.63 -2.46
CA SER A 78 7.59 -17.43 -3.69
C SER A 78 7.89 -16.08 -4.33
N GLY A 79 8.19 -16.09 -5.64
CA GLY A 79 8.51 -14.87 -6.39
C GLY A 79 9.83 -14.17 -5.99
N LYS A 80 10.71 -14.82 -5.21
CA LYS A 80 12.00 -14.29 -4.74
C LYS A 80 13.19 -15.04 -5.33
N SER A 81 14.28 -14.30 -5.56
CA SER A 81 15.56 -14.85 -6.02
C SER A 81 16.58 -15.06 -4.88
N LYS A 82 16.35 -14.45 -3.71
CA LYS A 82 17.23 -14.50 -2.54
C LYS A 82 16.47 -14.83 -1.28
N GLU A 83 17.16 -15.47 -0.32
CA GLU A 83 16.62 -15.75 1.01
C GLU A 83 16.26 -14.47 1.77
N ARG A 84 15.20 -14.52 2.57
CA ARG A 84 14.78 -13.39 3.41
C ARG A 84 15.62 -13.29 4.66
N VAL A 85 15.82 -12.05 5.12
CA VAL A 85 16.37 -11.79 6.46
C VAL A 85 15.29 -12.17 7.49
N LEU A 86 15.67 -13.03 8.42
CA LEU A 86 14.77 -13.47 9.49
C LEU A 86 14.47 -12.30 10.44
N ILE A 87 13.22 -12.21 10.85
CA ILE A 87 12.73 -11.19 11.79
C ILE A 87 12.66 -11.84 13.18
N ASP A 88 13.09 -11.10 14.22
CA ASP A 88 12.97 -11.56 15.61
C ASP A 88 11.49 -11.56 16.08
N GLU A 89 11.23 -12.29 17.16
CA GLU A 89 9.87 -12.50 17.66
C GLU A 89 9.22 -11.21 18.16
N GLU A 90 9.95 -10.30 18.79
CA GLU A 90 9.43 -9.05 19.33
C GLU A 90 8.93 -8.15 18.20
N ARG A 91 9.76 -7.97 17.19
CA ARG A 91 9.41 -7.19 15.99
C ARG A 91 8.24 -7.81 15.23
N LEU A 92 8.22 -9.14 15.13
CA LEU A 92 7.12 -9.85 14.48
C LEU A 92 5.78 -9.59 15.18
N ARG A 93 5.75 -9.64 16.53
CA ARG A 93 4.53 -9.35 17.33
C ARG A 93 4.08 -7.90 17.16
N HIS A 94 5.02 -6.96 17.17
CA HIS A 94 4.72 -5.55 16.91
C HIS A 94 4.07 -5.37 15.52
N ASN A 95 4.65 -5.97 14.49
CA ASN A 95 4.13 -5.92 13.13
C ASN A 95 2.73 -6.55 13.02
N GLN A 96 2.47 -7.65 13.70
CA GLN A 96 1.18 -8.33 13.71
C GLN A 96 0.05 -7.42 14.21
N GLU A 97 0.26 -6.73 15.33
CA GLU A 97 -0.74 -5.84 15.90
C GLU A 97 -1.00 -4.62 14.99
N ALA A 98 0.05 -4.07 14.40
CA ALA A 98 -0.07 -2.97 13.45
C ALA A 98 -0.89 -3.35 12.22
N ILE A 99 -0.64 -4.52 11.63
CA ILE A 99 -1.39 -5.03 10.46
C ILE A 99 -2.85 -5.30 10.81
N LYS A 100 -3.13 -5.89 11.97
CA LYS A 100 -4.50 -6.12 12.45
C LYS A 100 -5.32 -4.83 12.46
N ASN A 101 -4.75 -3.76 13.03
CA ASN A 101 -5.41 -2.46 13.11
C ASN A 101 -5.66 -1.84 11.72
N GLN A 102 -4.79 -2.11 10.75
CA GLN A 102 -5.01 -1.66 9.37
C GLN A 102 -6.12 -2.47 8.67
N LEU A 103 -6.17 -3.79 8.86
CA LEU A 103 -7.19 -4.66 8.26
C LEU A 103 -8.62 -4.32 8.71
N ALA A 104 -8.79 -3.83 9.95
CA ALA A 104 -10.10 -3.41 10.48
C ALA A 104 -10.75 -2.25 9.69
N ARG A 105 -10.00 -1.53 8.85
CA ARG A 105 -10.55 -0.52 7.95
C ARG A 105 -11.20 -1.12 6.69
N PHE A 106 -10.86 -2.34 6.36
CA PHE A 106 -11.30 -3.00 5.13
C PHE A 106 -12.37 -4.06 5.37
N LEU A 107 -12.31 -4.72 6.53
CA LEU A 107 -13.14 -5.86 6.91
C LEU A 107 -13.89 -5.56 8.19
N ASP A 108 -15.11 -6.05 8.25
CA ASP A 108 -15.91 -6.01 9.47
C ASP A 108 -15.61 -7.25 10.33
N PHE A 109 -14.94 -7.03 11.45
CA PHE A 109 -14.59 -8.06 12.45
C PHE A 109 -15.51 -8.04 13.67
N GLU A 110 -16.31 -7.00 13.84
CA GLU A 110 -16.96 -6.68 15.12
C GLU A 110 -18.47 -6.90 15.12
N SER A 111 -19.10 -6.95 13.94
CA SER A 111 -20.55 -7.12 13.87
C SER A 111 -20.98 -8.55 14.22
N ASP A 112 -22.24 -8.70 14.63
CA ASP A 112 -22.88 -10.01 14.85
C ASP A 112 -23.31 -10.69 13.52
N ALA A 113 -22.88 -10.18 12.38
CA ALA A 113 -23.23 -10.76 11.09
C ALA A 113 -22.63 -12.18 10.95
N PRO A 114 -23.36 -13.13 10.36
CA PRO A 114 -22.87 -14.51 10.22
C PRO A 114 -21.59 -14.60 9.38
N ASN A 115 -21.30 -13.61 8.55
CA ASN A 115 -20.10 -13.49 7.73
C ASN A 115 -19.11 -12.42 8.27
N ALA A 116 -19.19 -12.05 9.53
CA ALA A 116 -18.16 -11.23 10.17
C ALA A 116 -16.78 -11.89 9.98
N ALA A 117 -15.78 -11.08 9.69
CA ALA A 117 -14.42 -11.55 9.43
C ALA A 117 -13.79 -12.15 10.68
N ILE A 118 -12.89 -13.09 10.50
CA ILE A 118 -12.11 -13.70 11.58
C ILE A 118 -10.65 -13.34 11.40
N LEU A 119 -9.99 -12.95 12.48
CA LEU A 119 -8.55 -12.75 12.52
C LEU A 119 -7.90 -13.91 13.27
N VAL A 120 -6.91 -14.55 12.67
CA VAL A 120 -6.15 -15.65 13.29
C VAL A 120 -4.65 -15.44 13.08
N ASN A 121 -3.86 -16.13 13.92
CA ASN A 121 -2.40 -16.13 13.83
C ASN A 121 -1.89 -17.59 13.77
N ASN A 122 -1.19 -17.96 12.72
CA ASN A 122 -0.70 -19.32 12.56
C ASN A 122 0.37 -19.72 13.59
N TYR A 123 0.97 -18.78 14.30
CA TYR A 123 1.85 -19.08 15.42
C TYR A 123 1.12 -19.86 16.54
N ASP A 124 -0.20 -19.65 16.72
CA ASP A 124 -0.96 -20.25 17.81
C ASP A 124 -1.02 -21.78 17.70
N TRP A 125 -1.09 -22.32 16.49
CA TRP A 125 -1.08 -23.77 16.28
C TRP A 125 0.32 -24.29 15.93
N MET A 126 1.15 -23.54 15.21
CA MET A 126 2.49 -23.97 14.82
C MET A 126 3.43 -24.17 16.01
N LYS A 127 3.36 -23.32 17.04
CA LYS A 127 4.19 -23.39 18.25
C LYS A 127 3.98 -24.68 19.06
N THR A 128 2.87 -25.38 18.82
CA THR A 128 2.55 -26.63 19.56
C THR A 128 3.28 -27.85 19.01
N PHE A 129 3.82 -27.77 17.80
CA PHE A 129 4.58 -28.87 17.19
C PHE A 129 6.01 -28.90 17.70
N SER A 130 6.45 -30.11 18.12
CA SER A 130 7.89 -30.40 18.06
C SER A 130 8.34 -30.61 16.63
N PHE A 131 9.64 -30.42 16.35
CA PHE A 131 10.20 -30.70 15.04
C PHE A 131 9.92 -32.16 14.59
N LEU A 132 10.03 -33.11 15.51
CA LEU A 132 9.77 -34.52 15.20
C LEU A 132 8.31 -34.78 14.87
N ASP A 133 7.38 -34.15 15.61
CA ASP A 133 5.95 -34.29 15.35
C ASP A 133 5.57 -33.70 13.99
N PHE A 134 6.10 -32.54 13.65
CA PHE A 134 5.85 -31.91 12.37
C PHE A 134 6.34 -32.77 11.21
N ILE A 135 7.60 -33.22 11.26
CA ILE A 135 8.16 -34.09 10.19
C ILE A 135 7.37 -35.40 10.08
N ARG A 136 7.07 -36.06 11.22
CA ARG A 136 6.36 -37.33 11.26
C ARG A 136 4.93 -37.24 10.74
N ASN A 137 4.19 -36.20 11.14
CA ASN A 137 2.75 -36.12 10.90
C ASN A 137 2.42 -35.34 9.63
N ILE A 138 3.15 -34.24 9.36
CA ILE A 138 2.89 -33.34 8.23
C ILE A 138 3.87 -33.61 7.08
N GLY A 139 5.17 -33.73 7.37
CA GLY A 139 6.19 -33.91 6.34
C GLY A 139 5.94 -35.13 5.44
N LYS A 140 5.40 -36.25 5.98
CA LYS A 140 5.08 -37.45 5.22
C LYS A 140 3.93 -37.30 4.23
N LEU A 141 3.08 -36.26 4.38
CA LEU A 141 1.91 -36.08 3.51
C LEU A 141 2.28 -35.66 2.10
N ILE A 142 3.39 -34.97 1.93
CA ILE A 142 3.82 -34.42 0.65
C ILE A 142 5.19 -34.97 0.29
N THR A 143 5.31 -35.53 -0.91
CA THR A 143 6.58 -36.08 -1.38
C THR A 143 7.55 -34.97 -1.79
N VAL A 144 8.85 -35.22 -1.64
CA VAL A 144 9.89 -34.28 -2.10
C VAL A 144 9.76 -34.00 -3.60
N ASN A 145 9.44 -35.01 -4.42
CA ASN A 145 9.22 -34.82 -5.86
C ASN A 145 8.08 -33.84 -6.16
N TYR A 146 6.98 -33.92 -5.39
CA TYR A 146 5.88 -32.98 -5.52
C TYR A 146 6.32 -31.56 -5.13
N MET A 147 7.05 -31.42 -4.02
CA MET A 147 7.57 -30.12 -3.59
C MET A 147 8.52 -29.50 -4.62
N MET A 148 9.41 -30.29 -5.19
CA MET A 148 10.38 -29.88 -6.21
C MET A 148 9.72 -29.55 -7.57
N SER A 149 8.52 -30.04 -7.84
CA SER A 149 7.80 -29.74 -9.09
C SER A 149 7.20 -28.32 -9.13
N LYS A 150 7.14 -27.63 -7.97
CA LYS A 150 6.61 -26.27 -7.90
C LYS A 150 7.55 -25.28 -8.60
N ASP A 151 7.00 -24.38 -9.41
CA ASP A 151 7.79 -23.44 -10.23
C ASP A 151 8.74 -22.57 -9.38
N SER A 152 8.29 -22.11 -8.22
CA SER A 152 9.11 -21.31 -7.30
C SER A 152 10.33 -22.10 -6.80
N VAL A 153 10.16 -23.36 -6.47
CA VAL A 153 11.23 -24.26 -6.01
C VAL A 153 12.15 -24.63 -7.17
N LYS A 154 11.57 -25.02 -8.31
CA LYS A 154 12.34 -25.45 -9.49
C LYS A 154 13.30 -24.36 -9.96
N ARG A 155 12.84 -23.12 -10.11
CA ARG A 155 13.68 -21.97 -10.52
C ARG A 155 14.89 -21.76 -9.60
N ARG A 156 14.69 -21.88 -8.29
CA ARG A 156 15.76 -21.72 -7.30
C ARG A 156 16.79 -22.86 -7.35
N ILE A 157 16.33 -24.12 -7.45
CA ILE A 157 17.21 -25.30 -7.50
C ILE A 157 18.00 -25.35 -8.81
N THR A 158 17.41 -24.95 -9.94
CA THR A 158 18.10 -24.95 -11.25
C THR A 158 19.00 -23.74 -11.45
N GLY A 159 19.05 -22.77 -10.51
CA GLY A 159 19.84 -21.55 -10.63
C GLY A 159 19.37 -20.62 -11.77
N GLU A 160 18.11 -20.74 -12.18
CA GLU A 160 17.53 -19.95 -13.27
C GLU A 160 17.57 -18.46 -12.91
N ALA A 161 17.98 -17.61 -13.86
CA ALA A 161 18.07 -16.15 -13.68
C ALA A 161 19.03 -15.69 -12.55
N GLY A 162 20.05 -16.47 -12.21
CA GLY A 162 21.02 -16.11 -11.16
C GLY A 162 20.44 -16.19 -9.74
N ALA A 163 19.40 -17.00 -9.54
CA ALA A 163 18.85 -17.25 -8.21
C ALA A 163 19.83 -18.04 -7.35
N ASP A 164 19.98 -17.63 -6.09
CA ASP A 164 20.73 -18.39 -5.07
C ASP A 164 20.04 -19.75 -4.82
N GLY A 165 20.76 -20.73 -4.31
CA GLY A 165 20.20 -22.01 -3.83
C GLY A 165 19.08 -21.79 -2.83
N MET A 166 18.34 -22.83 -2.49
CA MET A 166 17.24 -22.79 -1.52
C MET A 166 17.65 -23.50 -0.23
N SER A 167 17.51 -22.85 0.93
CA SER A 167 17.73 -23.47 2.22
C SER A 167 16.62 -24.47 2.55
N PHE A 168 16.88 -25.41 3.48
CA PHE A 168 15.84 -26.29 3.99
C PHE A 168 14.69 -25.52 4.62
N THR A 169 14.99 -24.41 5.27
CA THR A 169 13.99 -23.50 5.86
C THR A 169 13.02 -22.99 4.81
N GLU A 170 13.53 -22.37 3.75
CA GLU A 170 12.70 -21.91 2.62
C GLU A 170 11.93 -23.05 1.94
N PHE A 171 12.59 -24.19 1.74
CA PHE A 171 11.97 -25.36 1.12
C PHE A 171 10.79 -25.91 1.91
N SER A 172 10.88 -25.86 3.25
CA SER A 172 9.82 -26.32 4.14
C SER A 172 8.63 -25.36 4.26
N TYR A 173 8.75 -24.09 3.82
CA TYR A 173 7.69 -23.09 3.92
C TYR A 173 6.35 -23.57 3.35
N GLN A 174 6.36 -24.22 2.20
CA GLN A 174 5.14 -24.72 1.57
C GLN A 174 4.39 -25.76 2.43
N LEU A 175 5.08 -26.48 3.33
CA LEU A 175 4.44 -27.40 4.28
C LEU A 175 3.74 -26.65 5.41
N LEU A 176 4.33 -25.54 5.87
CA LEU A 176 3.74 -24.69 6.92
C LEU A 176 2.45 -24.04 6.42
N GLN A 177 2.50 -23.36 5.28
CA GLN A 177 1.31 -22.76 4.67
C GLN A 177 0.26 -23.83 4.27
N GLY A 178 0.70 -25.00 3.81
CA GLY A 178 -0.19 -26.12 3.52
C GLY A 178 -0.93 -26.61 4.78
N TYR A 179 -0.24 -26.67 5.92
CA TYR A 179 -0.84 -27.06 7.18
C TYR A 179 -1.78 -25.97 7.76
N ASP A 180 -1.52 -24.69 7.52
CA ASP A 180 -2.46 -23.61 7.84
C ASP A 180 -3.83 -23.90 7.22
N TYR A 181 -3.87 -24.33 5.97
CA TYR A 181 -5.12 -24.68 5.31
C TYR A 181 -5.80 -25.88 5.93
N VAL A 182 -5.04 -26.91 6.29
CA VAL A 182 -5.56 -28.08 7.03
C VAL A 182 -6.20 -27.64 8.35
N TYR A 183 -5.47 -26.88 9.15
CA TYR A 183 -5.95 -26.40 10.44
C TYR A 183 -7.23 -25.55 10.31
N LEU A 184 -7.26 -24.65 9.34
CA LEU A 184 -8.43 -23.79 9.10
C LEU A 184 -9.63 -24.59 8.56
N ASN A 185 -9.40 -25.63 7.76
CA ASN A 185 -10.47 -26.50 7.31
C ASN A 185 -11.09 -27.28 8.46
N GLU A 186 -10.26 -27.84 9.37
CA GLU A 186 -10.72 -28.63 10.50
C GLU A 186 -11.41 -27.79 11.60
N ASN A 187 -10.93 -26.57 11.85
CA ASN A 187 -11.37 -25.77 13.00
C ASN A 187 -12.35 -24.64 12.64
N TYR A 188 -12.39 -24.20 11.39
CA TYR A 188 -13.20 -23.05 10.93
C TYR A 188 -14.07 -23.37 9.71
N ASP A 189 -14.15 -24.63 9.27
CA ASP A 189 -14.83 -25.04 8.04
C ASP A 189 -14.39 -24.21 6.81
N CYS A 190 -13.09 -23.84 6.78
CA CYS A 190 -12.53 -23.06 5.70
C CYS A 190 -12.37 -23.93 4.44
N LYS A 191 -13.08 -23.56 3.39
CA LYS A 191 -13.12 -24.35 2.14
C LYS A 191 -12.42 -23.68 0.96
N LEU A 192 -11.97 -22.42 1.09
CA LEU A 192 -11.32 -21.70 0.00
C LEU A 192 -10.07 -20.97 0.51
N GLN A 193 -8.95 -21.13 -0.22
CA GLN A 193 -7.77 -20.29 -0.01
C GLN A 193 -7.65 -19.28 -1.14
N LEU A 194 -7.44 -18.00 -0.76
CA LEU A 194 -7.20 -16.88 -1.65
C LEU A 194 -5.71 -16.48 -1.62
N GLY A 195 -5.18 -15.99 -2.74
CA GLY A 195 -3.80 -15.52 -2.80
C GLY A 195 -3.43 -14.83 -4.10
N GLY A 196 -2.19 -14.37 -4.22
CA GLY A 196 -1.61 -13.94 -5.49
C GLY A 196 -1.21 -15.14 -6.36
N ALA A 197 -1.02 -14.94 -7.66
CA ALA A 197 -0.63 -16.00 -8.58
C ALA A 197 0.69 -16.71 -8.20
N ASP A 198 1.59 -15.98 -7.53
CA ASP A 198 2.84 -16.54 -6.99
C ASP A 198 2.62 -17.55 -5.85
N GLN A 199 1.44 -17.54 -5.23
CA GLN A 199 1.05 -18.43 -4.13
C GLN A 199 0.43 -19.76 -4.59
N TRP A 200 0.13 -19.93 -5.88
CA TRP A 200 -0.56 -21.11 -6.40
C TRP A 200 0.09 -22.44 -5.95
N GLY A 201 1.42 -22.50 -5.96
CA GLY A 201 2.18 -23.68 -5.51
C GLY A 201 1.95 -24.02 -4.05
N ASN A 202 1.98 -23.03 -3.16
CA ASN A 202 1.75 -23.22 -1.73
C ASN A 202 0.29 -23.59 -1.46
N ILE A 203 -0.66 -22.89 -2.10
CA ILE A 203 -2.11 -23.13 -1.97
C ILE A 203 -2.46 -24.57 -2.35
N THR A 204 -1.99 -25.03 -3.52
CA THR A 204 -2.26 -26.40 -3.99
C THR A 204 -1.59 -27.47 -3.15
N THR A 205 -0.54 -27.13 -2.39
CA THR A 205 0.03 -28.03 -1.39
C THR A 205 -0.95 -28.26 -0.23
N GLY A 206 -1.62 -27.21 0.23
CA GLY A 206 -2.68 -27.30 1.25
C GLY A 206 -3.87 -28.14 0.79
N THR A 207 -4.35 -27.92 -0.45
CA THR A 207 -5.46 -28.73 -1.00
C THR A 207 -5.11 -30.22 -1.07
N GLU A 208 -3.88 -30.54 -1.47
CA GLU A 208 -3.39 -31.94 -1.51
C GLU A 208 -3.26 -32.56 -0.11
N MET A 209 -2.83 -31.79 0.89
CA MET A 209 -2.78 -32.26 2.28
C MET A 209 -4.17 -32.59 2.80
N ILE A 210 -5.14 -31.72 2.63
CA ILE A 210 -6.53 -31.92 3.07
C ILE A 210 -7.12 -33.17 2.37
N ARG A 211 -6.92 -33.29 1.06
CA ARG A 211 -7.37 -34.45 0.30
C ARG A 211 -6.83 -35.76 0.88
N LYS A 212 -5.56 -35.77 1.32
CA LYS A 212 -4.91 -36.98 1.90
C LYS A 212 -5.34 -37.28 3.32
N ILE A 213 -5.64 -36.27 4.13
CA ILE A 213 -5.99 -36.43 5.53
C ILE A 213 -7.46 -36.82 5.69
N SER A 214 -8.36 -35.99 5.13
CA SER A 214 -9.81 -36.10 5.35
C SER A 214 -10.60 -36.47 4.12
N GLY A 215 -10.04 -36.32 2.92
CA GLY A 215 -10.78 -36.46 1.66
C GLY A 215 -11.75 -35.30 1.39
N ASN A 216 -11.74 -34.24 2.21
CA ASN A 216 -12.59 -33.06 2.02
C ASN A 216 -12.25 -32.36 0.70
N GLU A 217 -13.31 -31.85 0.06
CA GLU A 217 -13.15 -30.99 -1.11
C GLU A 217 -12.94 -29.56 -0.66
N VAL A 218 -11.84 -28.98 -1.13
CA VAL A 218 -11.45 -27.59 -0.86
C VAL A 218 -10.92 -26.92 -2.12
N PHE A 219 -10.94 -25.61 -2.15
CA PHE A 219 -10.79 -24.81 -3.34
C PHE A 219 -9.65 -23.79 -3.22
N ALA A 220 -9.19 -23.33 -4.36
CA ALA A 220 -8.16 -22.32 -4.51
C ALA A 220 -8.56 -21.26 -5.54
N LEU A 221 -8.28 -20.01 -5.26
CA LEU A 221 -8.45 -18.91 -6.20
C LEU A 221 -7.30 -17.92 -6.05
N THR A 222 -6.65 -17.55 -7.15
CA THR A 222 -5.57 -16.59 -7.17
C THR A 222 -5.89 -15.39 -8.04
N CYS A 223 -5.37 -14.21 -7.64
CA CYS A 223 -5.40 -13.00 -8.44
C CYS A 223 -4.09 -12.80 -9.20
N PRO A 224 -4.11 -12.08 -10.35
CA PRO A 224 -2.91 -11.70 -11.07
C PRO A 224 -1.97 -10.85 -10.20
N LEU A 225 -0.66 -10.99 -10.42
CA LEU A 225 0.30 -10.04 -9.88
C LEU A 225 0.13 -8.70 -10.60
N ILE A 226 -0.08 -7.64 -9.83
CA ILE A 226 -0.29 -6.31 -10.38
C ILE A 226 1.03 -5.69 -10.81
N THR A 227 1.09 -5.27 -12.07
CA THR A 227 2.17 -4.47 -12.64
C THR A 227 1.63 -3.14 -13.14
N LYS A 228 2.49 -2.14 -13.31
CA LYS A 228 2.15 -0.94 -14.06
C LYS A 228 2.02 -1.25 -15.55
N ALA A 229 1.32 -0.39 -16.30
CA ALA A 229 1.18 -0.51 -17.76
C ALA A 229 2.56 -0.54 -18.48
N ASP A 230 3.58 0.12 -17.92
CA ASP A 230 4.95 0.09 -18.41
C ASP A 230 5.75 -1.18 -18.04
N GLY A 231 5.11 -2.17 -17.42
CA GLY A 231 5.70 -3.44 -16.98
C GLY A 231 6.49 -3.37 -15.68
N LYS A 232 6.64 -2.20 -15.07
CA LYS A 232 7.32 -2.06 -13.78
C LYS A 232 6.49 -2.62 -12.63
N LYS A 233 7.17 -2.92 -11.52
CA LYS A 233 6.49 -3.40 -10.30
C LYS A 233 5.54 -2.34 -9.75
N PHE A 234 4.30 -2.75 -9.50
CA PHE A 234 3.30 -1.93 -8.83
C PHE A 234 3.72 -1.60 -7.39
N GLY A 235 3.41 -0.39 -6.94
CA GLY A 235 3.63 0.04 -5.56
C GLY A 235 5.06 0.41 -5.21
N LYS A 236 6.00 0.33 -6.16
CA LYS A 236 7.36 0.84 -5.97
C LYS A 236 7.55 2.16 -6.70
N THR A 237 8.08 3.14 -5.97
CA THR A 237 8.57 4.42 -6.49
C THR A 237 10.09 4.47 -6.35
N GLU A 238 10.72 5.54 -6.81
CA GLU A 238 12.15 5.79 -6.56
C GLU A 238 12.46 5.93 -5.06
N GLN A 239 11.47 6.36 -4.28
CA GLN A 239 11.55 6.52 -2.82
C GLN A 239 11.16 5.25 -2.04
N GLY A 240 10.80 4.15 -2.72
CA GLY A 240 10.43 2.89 -2.07
C GLY A 240 8.96 2.52 -2.23
N ASN A 241 8.42 1.79 -1.25
CA ASN A 241 7.03 1.34 -1.25
C ASN A 241 6.08 2.49 -0.87
N ILE A 242 4.86 2.45 -1.43
CA ILE A 242 3.74 3.28 -0.94
C ILE A 242 3.03 2.50 0.17
N TRP A 243 3.18 2.99 1.39
CA TRP A 243 2.65 2.35 2.60
C TRP A 243 1.24 2.83 2.93
N LEU A 244 0.49 2.00 3.66
CA LEU A 244 -0.84 2.39 4.15
C LEU A 244 -0.77 3.18 5.47
N ASP A 245 0.35 3.09 6.19
CA ASP A 245 0.56 3.87 7.41
C ASP A 245 1.09 5.26 7.08
N LYS A 246 0.44 6.28 7.64
CA LYS A 246 0.82 7.68 7.43
C LYS A 246 2.20 8.06 7.97
N ARG A 247 2.77 7.25 8.87
CA ARG A 247 4.14 7.42 9.36
C ARG A 247 5.19 7.20 8.25
N TYR A 248 4.88 6.37 7.24
CA TYR A 248 5.79 6.02 6.15
C TYR A 248 5.43 6.66 4.82
N THR A 249 4.15 6.89 4.57
CA THR A 249 3.66 7.58 3.38
C THR A 249 2.53 8.51 3.80
N SER A 250 2.79 9.81 3.73
CA SER A 250 1.77 10.80 4.11
C SER A 250 0.49 10.63 3.28
N PRO A 251 -0.70 10.96 3.82
CA PRO A 251 -1.96 10.92 3.08
C PRO A 251 -1.91 11.74 1.78
N TYR A 252 -1.17 12.84 1.77
CA TYR A 252 -0.93 13.64 0.57
C TYR A 252 -0.15 12.86 -0.50
N THR A 253 1.00 12.26 -0.12
CA THR A 253 1.81 11.44 -1.03
C THR A 253 1.03 10.23 -1.53
N PHE A 254 0.24 9.58 -0.66
CA PHE A 254 -0.65 8.49 -1.01
C PHE A 254 -1.70 8.92 -2.04
N TYR A 255 -2.37 10.06 -1.81
CA TYR A 255 -3.33 10.66 -2.73
C TYR A 255 -2.68 10.98 -4.09
N GLN A 256 -1.51 11.62 -4.08
CA GLN A 256 -0.77 11.98 -5.30
C GLN A 256 -0.34 10.76 -6.11
N PHE A 257 0.03 9.66 -5.45
CA PHE A 257 0.37 8.42 -6.14
C PHE A 257 -0.78 7.96 -7.04
N TRP A 258 -1.99 7.88 -6.50
CA TRP A 258 -3.16 7.45 -7.26
C TRP A 258 -3.62 8.49 -8.29
N LEU A 259 -3.51 9.76 -7.94
CA LEU A 259 -3.85 10.84 -8.86
C LEU A 259 -2.96 10.84 -10.10
N ASN A 260 -1.70 10.40 -10.00
CA ASN A 260 -0.69 10.47 -11.05
C ASN A 260 -0.51 9.17 -11.85
N VAL A 261 -1.32 8.14 -11.64
CA VAL A 261 -1.28 6.92 -12.48
C VAL A 261 -1.68 7.23 -13.93
N SER A 262 -1.19 6.41 -14.87
CA SER A 262 -1.58 6.53 -16.27
C SER A 262 -3.08 6.28 -16.49
N ASP A 263 -3.63 6.68 -17.63
CA ASP A 263 -5.04 6.43 -17.94
C ASP A 263 -5.33 4.93 -18.03
N GLU A 264 -4.43 4.14 -18.60
CA GLU A 264 -4.52 2.68 -18.69
C GLU A 264 -4.51 2.03 -17.30
N ASP A 265 -3.61 2.48 -16.42
CA ASP A 265 -3.54 2.00 -15.05
C ASP A 265 -4.79 2.41 -14.25
N ALA A 266 -5.30 3.63 -14.44
CA ALA A 266 -6.49 4.10 -13.74
C ALA A 266 -7.74 3.25 -14.06
N ASP A 267 -7.94 2.85 -15.33
CA ASP A 267 -9.02 1.94 -15.76
C ASP A 267 -8.94 0.59 -15.04
N ARG A 268 -7.73 0.02 -14.92
CA ARG A 268 -7.53 -1.24 -14.21
C ARG A 268 -7.66 -1.09 -12.70
N TYR A 269 -7.03 -0.07 -12.13
CA TYR A 269 -6.92 0.07 -10.67
C TYR A 269 -8.23 0.46 -10.02
N ILE A 270 -9.09 1.24 -10.69
CA ILE A 270 -10.40 1.57 -10.13
C ILE A 270 -11.29 0.33 -9.96
N LYS A 271 -11.16 -0.65 -10.87
CA LYS A 271 -11.84 -1.94 -10.77
C LYS A 271 -11.29 -2.79 -9.62
N ILE A 272 -9.97 -2.85 -9.47
CA ILE A 272 -9.30 -3.73 -8.51
C ILE A 272 -9.38 -3.20 -7.08
N PHE A 273 -9.11 -1.90 -6.89
CA PHE A 273 -8.87 -1.33 -5.57
C PHE A 273 -10.06 -0.61 -4.95
N THR A 274 -11.20 -0.51 -5.66
CA THR A 274 -12.39 0.15 -5.12
C THR A 274 -13.56 -0.82 -4.96
N SER A 275 -14.55 -0.39 -4.18
CA SER A 275 -15.83 -1.10 -4.06
C SER A 275 -16.97 -0.39 -4.81
N ILE A 276 -16.63 0.48 -5.75
CA ILE A 276 -17.59 1.20 -6.60
C ILE A 276 -18.34 0.16 -7.48
N PRO A 277 -19.66 0.29 -7.68
CA PRO A 277 -20.44 -0.58 -8.55
C PRO A 277 -19.96 -0.54 -10.01
N GLN A 278 -20.21 -1.63 -10.74
CA GLN A 278 -19.78 -1.78 -12.12
C GLN A 278 -20.29 -0.65 -13.03
N ASP A 279 -21.58 -0.36 -12.98
CA ASP A 279 -22.24 0.67 -13.79
C ASP A 279 -21.64 2.06 -13.58
N GLU A 280 -21.31 2.40 -12.33
CA GLU A 280 -20.66 3.67 -12.00
C GLU A 280 -19.22 3.73 -12.53
N ILE A 281 -18.44 2.64 -12.41
CA ILE A 281 -17.09 2.56 -12.97
C ILE A 281 -17.13 2.68 -14.50
N GLU A 282 -18.06 2.00 -15.17
CA GLU A 282 -18.21 2.07 -16.63
C GLU A 282 -18.56 3.48 -17.10
N ALA A 283 -19.42 4.20 -16.36
CA ALA A 283 -19.72 5.60 -16.62
C ALA A 283 -18.49 6.51 -16.45
N LEU A 284 -17.71 6.34 -15.39
CA LEU A 284 -16.47 7.09 -15.16
C LEU A 284 -15.42 6.83 -16.26
N ILE A 285 -15.29 5.59 -16.73
CA ILE A 285 -14.39 5.24 -17.83
C ILE A 285 -14.84 5.90 -19.13
N ALA A 286 -16.15 5.95 -19.41
CA ALA A 286 -16.68 6.64 -20.58
C ALA A 286 -16.41 8.15 -20.52
N GLU A 287 -16.67 8.80 -19.39
CA GLU A 287 -16.35 10.22 -19.14
C GLU A 287 -14.85 10.52 -19.36
N GLN A 288 -13.97 9.68 -18.80
CA GLN A 288 -12.53 9.85 -18.96
C GLN A 288 -12.08 9.77 -20.44
N LYS A 289 -12.70 8.90 -21.24
CA LYS A 289 -12.41 8.80 -22.68
C LYS A 289 -12.80 10.04 -23.47
N GLU A 290 -13.90 10.69 -23.09
CA GLU A 290 -14.37 11.93 -23.73
C GLU A 290 -13.49 13.13 -23.37
N ALA A 291 -13.01 13.21 -22.12
CA ALA A 291 -12.25 14.35 -21.61
C ALA A 291 -11.03 13.91 -20.75
N PRO A 292 -10.00 13.25 -21.34
CA PRO A 292 -8.88 12.69 -20.58
C PRO A 292 -8.10 13.74 -19.76
N HIS A 293 -8.08 14.98 -20.22
CA HIS A 293 -7.39 16.08 -19.56
C HIS A 293 -7.99 16.47 -18.19
N LEU A 294 -9.25 16.10 -17.94
CA LEU A 294 -9.91 16.32 -16.63
C LEU A 294 -9.47 15.34 -15.57
N ARG A 295 -8.93 14.18 -15.97
CA ARG A 295 -8.44 13.11 -15.07
C ARG A 295 -9.49 12.67 -14.04
N SER A 296 -10.76 12.61 -14.46
CA SER A 296 -11.91 12.29 -13.57
C SER A 296 -11.74 10.93 -12.92
N LEU A 297 -11.28 9.94 -13.69
CA LEU A 297 -11.05 8.56 -13.22
C LEU A 297 -9.97 8.49 -12.15
N GLN A 298 -8.81 9.14 -12.38
CA GLN A 298 -7.72 9.21 -11.40
C GLN A 298 -8.14 9.94 -10.13
N LYS A 299 -8.87 11.05 -10.27
CA LYS A 299 -9.40 11.81 -9.12
C LYS A 299 -10.31 10.93 -8.27
N ARG A 300 -11.26 10.24 -8.90
CA ARG A 300 -12.17 9.36 -8.17
C ARG A 300 -11.42 8.20 -7.51
N LEU A 301 -10.49 7.56 -8.20
CA LEU A 301 -9.64 6.50 -7.66
C LEU A 301 -8.85 6.99 -6.43
N ALA A 302 -8.19 8.15 -6.53
CA ALA A 302 -7.40 8.73 -5.45
C ALA A 302 -8.28 9.09 -4.23
N GLN A 303 -9.47 9.65 -4.46
CA GLN A 303 -10.43 9.99 -3.41
C GLN A 303 -10.91 8.74 -2.67
N GLU A 304 -11.40 7.74 -3.39
CA GLU A 304 -11.93 6.49 -2.80
C GLU A 304 -10.87 5.79 -1.93
N LEU A 305 -9.65 5.68 -2.46
CA LEU A 305 -8.59 4.98 -1.72
C LEU A 305 -8.05 5.79 -0.55
N THR A 306 -7.97 7.11 -0.67
CA THR A 306 -7.54 7.94 0.45
C THR A 306 -8.58 7.95 1.57
N ILE A 307 -9.88 7.99 1.25
CA ILE A 307 -10.95 7.84 2.25
C ILE A 307 -10.84 6.46 2.92
N LEU A 308 -10.71 5.40 2.14
CA LEU A 308 -10.69 4.03 2.66
C LEU A 308 -9.52 3.79 3.61
N VAL A 309 -8.34 4.33 3.30
CA VAL A 309 -7.10 4.09 4.06
C VAL A 309 -6.89 5.11 5.17
N HIS A 310 -7.14 6.39 4.90
CA HIS A 310 -6.78 7.49 5.80
C HIS A 310 -7.99 8.24 6.39
N GLY A 311 -9.16 8.12 5.78
CA GLY A 311 -10.38 8.82 6.18
C GLY A 311 -10.61 10.12 5.42
N GLU A 312 -11.83 10.65 5.55
CA GLU A 312 -12.31 11.83 4.81
C GLU A 312 -11.56 13.12 5.19
N GLU A 313 -11.21 13.27 6.47
CA GLU A 313 -10.45 14.44 6.94
C GLU A 313 -9.09 14.55 6.25
N GLU A 314 -8.34 13.45 6.17
CA GLU A 314 -7.03 13.41 5.52
C GLU A 314 -7.15 13.57 4.00
N LEU A 315 -8.23 13.07 3.37
CA LEU A 315 -8.51 13.37 1.97
C LEU A 315 -8.69 14.88 1.73
N ASN A 316 -9.49 15.55 2.56
CA ASN A 316 -9.74 16.98 2.41
C ASN A 316 -8.45 17.79 2.55
N LYS A 317 -7.59 17.43 3.49
CA LYS A 317 -6.24 18.01 3.62
C LYS A 317 -5.39 17.78 2.38
N ALA A 318 -5.38 16.55 1.83
CA ALA A 318 -4.60 16.21 0.64
C ALA A 318 -5.08 16.97 -0.61
N ILE A 319 -6.40 17.15 -0.79
CA ILE A 319 -6.97 17.95 -1.89
C ILE A 319 -6.58 19.43 -1.74
N ALA A 320 -6.73 20.00 -0.55
CA ALA A 320 -6.33 21.38 -0.29
C ALA A 320 -4.84 21.60 -0.56
N ALA A 321 -3.99 20.69 -0.09
CA ALA A 321 -2.55 20.68 -0.33
C ALA A 321 -2.19 20.61 -1.84
N SER A 322 -2.90 19.77 -2.61
CA SER A 322 -2.73 19.70 -4.07
C SER A 322 -3.04 21.02 -4.76
N GLY A 323 -4.08 21.73 -4.28
CA GLY A 323 -4.42 23.08 -4.77
C GLY A 323 -3.32 24.11 -4.55
N ILE A 324 -2.48 23.93 -3.53
CA ILE A 324 -1.39 24.87 -3.20
C ILE A 324 -0.29 24.86 -4.28
N LEU A 325 0.09 23.69 -4.77
CA LEU A 325 1.12 23.58 -5.82
C LEU A 325 0.62 23.98 -7.20
N PHE A 326 -0.58 23.54 -7.55
CA PHE A 326 -1.09 23.60 -8.92
C PHE A 326 -2.19 24.64 -9.16
N GLY A 327 -2.65 25.33 -8.10
CA GLY A 327 -3.76 26.26 -8.13
C GLY A 327 -3.41 27.66 -7.58
N ASN A 328 -4.45 28.51 -7.50
CA ASN A 328 -4.40 29.85 -6.88
C ASN A 328 -4.65 29.77 -5.36
N ALA A 329 -4.04 28.81 -4.68
CA ALA A 329 -4.22 28.69 -3.24
C ALA A 329 -3.71 29.90 -2.49
N THR A 330 -4.47 30.31 -1.48
CA THR A 330 -4.17 31.47 -0.62
C THR A 330 -3.08 31.13 0.42
N SER A 331 -2.48 32.16 0.99
CA SER A 331 -1.59 32.05 2.15
C SER A 331 -2.24 31.32 3.33
N ASP A 332 -3.54 31.55 3.56
CA ASP A 332 -4.30 30.88 4.63
C ASP A 332 -4.36 29.36 4.45
N ALA A 333 -4.57 28.88 3.22
CA ALA A 333 -4.55 27.46 2.93
C ALA A 333 -3.17 26.85 3.22
N LEU A 334 -2.08 27.57 2.89
CA LEU A 334 -0.73 27.13 3.21
C LEU A 334 -0.46 27.10 4.72
N ARG A 335 -0.95 28.09 5.47
CA ARG A 335 -0.82 28.17 6.92
C ARG A 335 -1.62 27.10 7.67
N SER A 336 -2.66 26.55 7.05
CA SER A 336 -3.49 25.48 7.64
C SER A 336 -2.87 24.09 7.52
N LEU A 337 -1.80 23.91 6.75
CA LEU A 337 -1.11 22.62 6.63
C LEU A 337 -0.34 22.29 7.90
N ASP A 338 -0.41 21.02 8.34
CA ASP A 338 0.54 20.48 9.31
C ASP A 338 1.95 20.33 8.70
N GLU A 339 2.95 20.17 9.55
CA GLU A 339 4.36 20.08 9.15
C GLU A 339 4.60 18.93 8.16
N ASP A 340 4.05 17.74 8.42
CA ASP A 340 4.23 16.56 7.59
C ASP A 340 3.65 16.77 6.18
N THR A 341 2.47 17.35 6.10
CA THR A 341 1.82 17.69 4.82
C THR A 341 2.60 18.78 4.08
N LEU A 342 3.06 19.82 4.79
CA LEU A 342 3.88 20.88 4.19
C LEU A 342 5.16 20.30 3.56
N LEU A 343 5.88 19.46 4.30
CA LEU A 343 7.10 18.82 3.81
C LEU A 343 6.82 17.87 2.64
N ALA A 344 5.73 17.12 2.69
CA ALA A 344 5.36 16.23 1.59
C ALA A 344 4.96 17.00 0.32
N VAL A 345 4.28 18.14 0.45
CA VAL A 345 3.93 19.02 -0.68
C VAL A 345 5.17 19.58 -1.36
N PHE A 346 6.18 19.95 -0.58
CA PHE A 346 7.41 20.57 -1.08
C PHE A 346 8.59 19.60 -1.09
N ASP A 347 8.33 18.28 -1.13
CA ASP A 347 9.37 17.27 -1.26
C ASP A 347 10.19 17.49 -2.55
N GLY A 348 11.51 17.40 -2.41
CA GLY A 348 12.46 17.63 -3.51
C GLY A 348 12.72 19.08 -3.89
N VAL A 349 12.08 20.08 -3.24
CA VAL A 349 12.47 21.49 -3.45
C VAL A 349 13.76 21.81 -2.71
N PRO A 350 14.64 22.70 -3.25
CA PRO A 350 15.84 23.13 -2.55
C PRO A 350 15.50 23.74 -1.20
N THR A 351 16.24 23.32 -0.16
CA THR A 351 16.07 23.79 1.22
C THR A 351 17.30 24.57 1.66
N PHE A 352 17.10 25.60 2.51
CA PHE A 352 18.17 26.41 3.11
C PHE A 352 17.88 26.59 4.60
N GLU A 353 18.93 26.48 5.42
CA GLU A 353 18.86 26.80 6.84
C GLU A 353 19.04 28.30 7.05
N ILE A 354 18.22 28.89 7.93
CA ILE A 354 18.29 30.31 8.30
C ILE A 354 18.29 30.47 9.82
N SER A 355 18.89 31.54 10.33
CA SER A 355 18.93 31.82 11.77
C SER A 355 17.57 32.32 12.29
N ARG A 356 17.06 31.67 13.33
CA ARG A 356 15.87 32.08 14.04
C ARG A 356 16.07 33.41 14.78
N GLU A 357 17.30 33.68 15.27
CA GLU A 357 17.65 34.94 15.94
C GLU A 357 17.48 36.10 14.98
N GLN A 358 17.97 35.99 13.75
CA GLN A 358 17.80 37.01 12.73
C GLN A 358 16.33 37.30 12.40
N LEU A 359 15.46 36.28 12.42
CA LEU A 359 14.03 36.45 12.24
C LEU A 359 13.38 37.13 13.44
N ASN A 360 13.85 36.86 14.65
CA ASN A 360 13.34 37.53 15.87
C ASN A 360 13.69 39.03 15.89
N GLU A 361 14.86 39.39 15.37
CA GLU A 361 15.31 40.78 15.23
C GLU A 361 14.67 41.47 14.01
N GLY A 362 14.19 40.71 13.07
CA GLY A 362 13.66 41.19 11.78
C GLY A 362 14.76 41.35 10.74
N ILE A 363 14.67 40.57 9.65
CA ILE A 363 15.61 40.62 8.53
C ILE A 363 14.91 41.11 7.27
N LYS A 364 15.59 41.90 6.44
CA LYS A 364 15.04 42.32 5.15
C LYS A 364 14.92 41.13 4.20
N ALA A 365 13.81 41.01 3.47
CA ALA A 365 13.57 39.94 2.53
C ALA A 365 14.71 39.74 1.50
N VAL A 366 15.32 40.84 1.08
CA VAL A 366 16.48 40.80 0.16
C VAL A 366 17.71 40.17 0.82
N ASP A 367 18.00 40.47 2.07
CA ASP A 367 19.14 39.91 2.78
C ASP A 367 18.89 38.43 3.16
N LEU A 368 17.65 38.12 3.59
CA LEU A 368 17.21 36.78 3.87
C LEU A 368 17.39 35.85 2.66
N THR A 369 17.00 36.28 1.46
CA THR A 369 16.94 35.44 0.27
C THR A 369 18.22 35.47 -0.60
N THR A 370 19.21 36.31 -0.23
CA THR A 370 20.51 36.40 -0.96
C THR A 370 21.70 36.06 -0.10
N GLU A 371 21.71 36.53 1.19
CA GLU A 371 22.86 36.34 2.08
C GLU A 371 22.64 35.14 3.03
N ALA A 372 21.49 35.06 3.67
CA ALA A 372 21.18 33.97 4.59
C ALA A 372 20.79 32.69 3.82
N ALA A 373 20.02 32.82 2.74
CA ALA A 373 19.62 31.71 1.87
C ALA A 373 19.94 32.09 0.41
N ALA A 374 20.74 31.30 -0.29
CA ALA A 374 21.16 31.59 -1.65
C ALA A 374 20.06 31.30 -2.69
N VAL A 375 18.85 31.79 -2.48
CA VAL A 375 17.70 31.67 -3.42
C VAL A 375 17.92 32.51 -4.68
N PHE A 376 18.51 33.69 -4.50
CA PHE A 376 18.87 34.60 -5.60
C PHE A 376 20.37 34.80 -5.63
N ALA A 377 20.92 34.85 -6.86
CA ALA A 377 22.35 35.02 -7.07
C ALA A 377 22.85 36.44 -6.66
N SER A 378 21.97 37.44 -6.60
CA SER A 378 22.31 38.78 -6.19
C SER A 378 21.11 39.60 -5.71
N LYS A 379 21.37 40.60 -4.87
CA LYS A 379 20.35 41.61 -4.45
C LYS A 379 19.71 42.35 -5.63
N GLY A 380 20.46 42.57 -6.70
CA GLY A 380 19.96 43.20 -7.93
C GLY A 380 18.94 42.33 -8.66
N GLU A 381 19.20 41.01 -8.77
CA GLU A 381 18.26 40.03 -9.33
C GLU A 381 16.94 40.02 -8.56
N MET A 382 17.04 39.89 -7.23
CA MET A 382 15.88 39.83 -6.36
C MET A 382 15.02 41.08 -6.47
N ARG A 383 15.63 42.29 -6.40
CA ARG A 383 14.94 43.56 -6.56
C ARG A 383 14.18 43.68 -7.88
N LYS A 384 14.82 43.31 -8.99
CA LYS A 384 14.20 43.33 -10.33
C LYS A 384 12.99 42.39 -10.41
N LEU A 385 13.09 41.20 -9.81
CA LEU A 385 12.00 40.21 -9.83
C LEU A 385 10.84 40.66 -8.90
N VAL A 386 11.11 41.24 -7.74
CA VAL A 386 10.05 41.78 -6.86
C VAL A 386 9.30 42.92 -7.54
N GLN A 387 10.01 43.85 -8.20
CA GLN A 387 9.39 44.93 -8.97
C GLN A 387 8.48 44.42 -10.11
N GLY A 388 8.86 43.29 -10.72
CA GLY A 388 8.05 42.59 -11.72
C GLY A 388 6.94 41.70 -11.14
N GLY A 389 6.74 41.65 -9.81
CA GLY A 389 5.77 40.78 -9.14
C GLY A 389 6.08 39.31 -9.26
N GLY A 390 7.37 38.95 -9.48
CA GLY A 390 7.84 37.60 -9.69
C GLY A 390 8.33 36.86 -8.44
N VAL A 391 8.18 37.46 -7.23
CA VAL A 391 8.58 36.81 -5.97
C VAL A 391 7.41 36.80 -5.01
N SER A 392 7.14 35.65 -4.42
CA SER A 392 6.18 35.51 -3.33
C SER A 392 6.84 34.84 -2.13
N MET A 393 6.40 35.19 -0.96
CA MET A 393 6.71 34.58 0.31
C MET A 393 5.41 34.02 0.91
N ASN A 394 5.40 32.74 1.27
CA ASN A 394 4.21 32.05 1.79
C ASN A 394 2.96 32.26 0.90
N LYS A 395 3.14 32.25 -0.42
CA LYS A 395 2.10 32.52 -1.44
C LYS A 395 1.62 33.97 -1.54
N GLU A 396 2.10 34.87 -0.71
CA GLU A 396 1.82 36.32 -0.81
C GLU A 396 2.93 37.01 -1.61
N LYS A 397 2.54 37.85 -2.56
CA LYS A 397 3.52 38.65 -3.31
C LYS A 397 4.27 39.60 -2.38
N LEU A 398 5.60 39.59 -2.47
CA LEU A 398 6.40 40.58 -1.76
C LEU A 398 6.10 41.97 -2.31
N ALA A 399 5.63 42.88 -1.43
CA ALA A 399 5.30 44.24 -1.79
C ALA A 399 6.57 45.08 -2.07
N ALA A 400 7.66 44.82 -1.32
CA ALA A 400 8.93 45.48 -1.46
C ALA A 400 10.10 44.52 -1.20
N PHE A 401 11.25 44.76 -1.83
CA PHE A 401 12.45 43.90 -1.65
C PHE A 401 13.08 44.05 -0.25
N ASP A 402 12.83 45.17 0.41
CA ASP A 402 13.30 45.52 1.76
C ASP A 402 12.23 45.31 2.84
N GLN A 403 11.12 44.63 2.52
CA GLN A 403 10.12 44.17 3.49
C GLN A 403 10.81 43.39 4.60
N VAL A 404 10.47 43.71 5.85
CA VAL A 404 11.01 43.03 7.02
C VAL A 404 10.26 41.71 7.21
N VAL A 405 11.02 40.64 7.35
CA VAL A 405 10.54 39.27 7.63
C VAL A 405 10.89 38.95 9.08
N THR A 406 9.94 38.40 9.79
CA THR A 406 10.06 38.11 11.22
C THR A 406 9.65 36.65 11.51
N ALA A 407 9.80 36.21 12.76
CA ALA A 407 9.32 34.90 13.20
C ALA A 407 7.78 34.74 13.05
N ALA A 408 7.00 35.81 12.98
CA ALA A 408 5.56 35.76 12.72
C ALA A 408 5.21 35.27 11.29
N ASP A 409 6.17 35.33 10.36
CA ASP A 409 6.00 34.86 8.99
C ASP A 409 6.23 33.35 8.84
N LEU A 410 6.70 32.66 9.90
CA LEU A 410 6.95 31.23 9.88
C LEU A 410 5.66 30.43 9.73
N LEU A 411 5.70 29.43 8.87
CA LEU A 411 4.73 28.33 8.77
C LEU A 411 5.14 27.25 9.77
N ASN A 412 4.21 26.69 10.53
CA ASN A 412 4.48 25.69 11.57
C ASN A 412 5.64 26.08 12.50
N ASP A 413 5.76 27.39 12.79
CA ASP A 413 6.83 27.98 13.62
C ASP A 413 8.26 27.61 13.17
N LYS A 414 8.48 27.23 11.90
CA LYS A 414 9.76 26.68 11.43
C LYS A 414 10.10 26.97 9.97
N TYR A 415 9.14 27.20 9.09
CA TYR A 415 9.37 27.23 7.64
C TYR A 415 8.96 28.55 7.01
N ILE A 416 9.69 28.99 5.97
CA ILE A 416 9.27 30.06 5.06
C ILE A 416 9.35 29.51 3.64
N LEU A 417 8.27 29.64 2.87
CA LEU A 417 8.22 29.25 1.46
C LEU A 417 8.51 30.46 0.59
N ILE A 418 9.57 30.39 -0.21
CA ILE A 418 9.87 31.39 -1.23
C ILE A 418 9.52 30.82 -2.61
N GLN A 419 8.79 31.61 -3.39
CA GLN A 419 8.48 31.29 -4.78
C GLN A 419 9.15 32.31 -5.70
N LYS A 420 10.00 31.82 -6.63
CA LYS A 420 10.71 32.58 -7.66
C LYS A 420 10.09 32.30 -9.04
N GLY A 421 9.36 33.25 -9.57
CA GLY A 421 8.57 33.08 -10.80
C GLY A 421 7.36 32.17 -10.56
N LYS A 422 6.93 31.44 -11.61
CA LYS A 422 5.68 30.64 -11.54
C LYS A 422 5.87 29.22 -10.98
N LYS A 423 7.08 28.64 -11.06
CA LYS A 423 7.29 27.20 -10.85
C LYS A 423 8.41 26.86 -9.86
N ASN A 424 9.28 27.79 -9.49
CA ASN A 424 10.44 27.49 -8.66
C ASN A 424 10.13 27.83 -7.20
N TYR A 425 10.14 26.80 -6.36
CA TYR A 425 9.92 26.90 -4.92
C TYR A 425 11.20 26.61 -4.15
N PHE A 426 11.37 27.24 -3.00
CA PHE A 426 12.48 27.06 -2.08
C PHE A 426 11.93 27.09 -0.67
N LEU A 427 12.36 26.18 0.19
CA LEU A 427 11.91 26.09 1.57
C LEU A 427 13.05 26.53 2.50
N LEU A 428 12.82 27.58 3.28
CA LEU A 428 13.75 28.04 4.30
C LEU A 428 13.37 27.43 5.64
N ILE A 429 14.34 26.93 6.40
CA ILE A 429 14.15 26.22 7.66
C ILE A 429 14.82 27.03 8.76
N ALA A 430 14.04 27.58 9.69
CA ALA A 430 14.54 28.32 10.84
C ALA A 430 15.09 27.36 11.90
N LYS A 431 16.35 27.58 12.28
CA LYS A 431 17.06 26.87 13.35
C LYS A 431 17.52 27.81 14.44
#